data_7112d38f7281b7db3066e806635f20f3
#
_entry.id   7112d38f7281b7db3066e806635f20f3
#
_cell.length_a   1.000
_cell.length_b   1.000
_cell.length_c   1.000
_cell.angle_alpha   90.00
_cell.angle_beta   90.00
_cell.angle_gamma   90.00
#
_symmetry.space_group_name_H-M   'P 1'
#
loop_
_entity.id
_entity.type
_entity.pdbx_description
1 polymer ?
#
loop_
_entity_poly.entity_id
_entity_poly.type
_entity_poly.pdbx_seq_one_letter_code
_entity_poly.pdbx_strand_id
1 'polypeptide(L)'
;MPSPISIGRTALLAGLVCLTAGCASLDTRMKRFVGKPIDAVIKSYGVEPTEGRVKSENNRYAYLWRYTYYSYGGREYEGSSQNGPIITNYYSDVCYGQNQDRIFYTDDQGIIVDYYWQNSNKWRVNCRTHRIGRYFRRSL
;
A
#
# COMPACT_ATOMS: atom_id res chain seq x y z
N MET A 1 30.15 33.16 -51.05
CA MET A 1 29.17 32.08 -50.92
C MET A 1 29.22 31.53 -49.50
N PRO A 2 28.27 31.82 -48.67
CA PRO A 2 28.25 31.27 -47.30
C PRO A 2 27.52 29.93 -47.31
N SER A 3 28.13 28.93 -46.63
CA SER A 3 27.61 27.58 -46.42
C SER A 3 26.43 27.57 -45.47
N PRO A 4 25.42 26.71 -45.66
CA PRO A 4 24.29 26.63 -44.74
C PRO A 4 24.64 25.84 -43.46
N ILE A 5 24.31 26.43 -42.32
CA ILE A 5 24.41 25.89 -41.00
C ILE A 5 23.35 24.78 -40.85
N SER A 6 23.80 23.56 -40.62
CA SER A 6 22.95 22.39 -40.25
C SER A 6 22.55 22.49 -38.79
N ILE A 7 21.39 23.09 -38.52
CA ILE A 7 20.72 23.05 -37.22
C ILE A 7 19.65 21.99 -37.31
N GLY A 8 19.74 20.99 -36.47
CA GLY A 8 18.60 20.10 -36.25
C GLY A 8 18.91 18.62 -36.20
N ARG A 9 19.39 18.13 -35.06
CA ARG A 9 19.24 16.69 -34.70
C ARG A 9 19.48 16.35 -33.22
N THR A 10 19.54 17.33 -32.35
CA THR A 10 19.81 17.06 -30.91
C THR A 10 18.67 17.35 -29.94
N ALA A 11 17.46 17.63 -30.41
CA ALA A 11 16.33 18.01 -29.54
C ALA A 11 15.33 16.87 -29.25
N LEU A 12 15.54 15.64 -29.71
CA LEU A 12 14.54 14.56 -29.62
C LEU A 12 14.86 13.46 -28.58
N LEU A 13 15.95 13.55 -27.83
CA LEU A 13 16.35 12.55 -26.83
C LEU A 13 16.09 12.93 -25.38
N ALA A 14 15.66 14.16 -25.10
CA ALA A 14 15.42 14.63 -23.72
C ALA A 14 13.99 14.36 -23.19
N GLY A 15 13.06 13.89 -24.04
CA GLY A 15 11.65 13.73 -23.69
C GLY A 15 11.24 12.34 -23.17
N LEU A 16 12.13 11.33 -23.19
CA LEU A 16 11.70 9.93 -22.93
C LEU A 16 12.11 9.38 -21.56
N VAL A 17 12.72 10.17 -20.69
CA VAL A 17 13.24 9.67 -19.39
C VAL A 17 12.27 9.89 -18.22
N CYS A 18 11.15 10.61 -18.39
CA CYS A 18 10.24 10.96 -17.30
C CYS A 18 9.03 10.02 -17.11
N LEU A 19 8.91 8.89 -17.82
CA LEU A 19 7.72 8.03 -17.74
C LEU A 19 7.88 6.75 -16.91
N THR A 20 9.00 6.53 -16.24
CA THR A 20 9.21 5.35 -15.39
C THR A 20 9.20 5.65 -13.87
N ALA A 21 8.62 6.76 -13.45
CA ALA A 21 8.23 6.94 -12.05
C ALA A 21 6.98 6.08 -11.74
N GLY A 22 7.00 4.83 -12.20
CA GLY A 22 6.02 3.82 -11.88
C GLY A 22 5.98 3.63 -10.36
N CYS A 23 4.80 3.45 -9.80
CA CYS A 23 4.53 3.16 -8.40
C CYS A 23 5.50 2.08 -7.91
N ALA A 24 6.55 2.48 -7.21
CA ALA A 24 7.48 1.53 -6.62
C ALA A 24 6.68 0.58 -5.73
N SER A 25 6.78 -0.73 -5.96
CA SER A 25 6.10 -1.74 -5.16
C SER A 25 6.49 -1.58 -3.68
N LEU A 26 5.65 -2.09 -2.77
CA LEU A 26 5.96 -2.06 -1.35
C LEU A 26 7.32 -2.69 -1.06
N ASP A 27 7.62 -3.80 -1.74
CA ASP A 27 8.90 -4.49 -1.66
C ASP A 27 10.07 -3.56 -2.01
N THR A 28 10.01 -2.89 -3.16
CA THR A 28 11.04 -1.93 -3.58
C THR A 28 11.20 -0.78 -2.57
N ARG A 29 10.09 -0.31 -1.99
CA ARG A 29 10.13 0.75 -0.97
C ARG A 29 10.79 0.28 0.32
N MET A 30 10.55 -0.95 0.76
CA MET A 30 11.16 -1.50 1.96
C MET A 30 12.64 -1.82 1.75
N LYS A 31 12.98 -2.42 0.61
CA LYS A 31 14.36 -2.78 0.25
C LYS A 31 15.34 -1.60 0.34
N ARG A 32 14.91 -0.39 0.00
CA ARG A 32 15.77 0.82 0.05
C ARG A 32 16.23 1.21 1.45
N PHE A 33 15.65 0.63 2.50
CA PHE A 33 16.06 0.87 3.89
C PHE A 33 17.13 -0.11 4.38
N VAL A 34 17.37 -1.22 3.70
CA VAL A 34 18.43 -2.17 4.05
C VAL A 34 19.80 -1.46 4.06
N GLY A 35 20.56 -1.67 5.11
CA GLY A 35 21.83 -0.98 5.36
C GLY A 35 21.71 0.39 6.02
N LYS A 36 20.49 0.87 6.32
CA LYS A 36 20.25 2.14 7.02
C LYS A 36 19.83 1.89 8.47
N PRO A 37 20.02 2.88 9.36
CA PRO A 37 19.51 2.78 10.73
C PRO A 37 17.97 2.76 10.74
N ILE A 38 17.39 2.09 11.74
CA ILE A 38 15.92 1.96 11.89
C ILE A 38 15.21 3.31 11.98
N ASP A 39 15.87 4.32 12.53
CA ASP A 39 15.37 5.71 12.60
C ASP A 39 15.03 6.29 11.22
N ALA A 40 15.68 5.83 10.16
CA ALA A 40 15.37 6.25 8.80
C ALA A 40 13.97 5.79 8.37
N VAL A 41 13.50 4.62 8.86
CA VAL A 41 12.13 4.13 8.63
C VAL A 41 11.15 4.96 9.44
N ILE A 42 11.40 5.16 10.74
CA ILE A 42 10.56 5.97 11.64
C ILE A 42 10.36 7.36 11.03
N LYS A 43 11.44 8.02 10.63
CA LYS A 43 11.38 9.33 9.98
C LYS A 43 10.59 9.32 8.67
N SER A 44 10.77 8.28 7.85
CA SER A 44 10.09 8.17 6.56
C SER A 44 8.60 7.86 6.69
N TYR A 45 8.23 7.05 7.68
CA TYR A 45 6.82 6.69 7.93
C TYR A 45 6.09 7.74 8.77
N GLY A 46 6.82 8.56 9.52
CA GLY A 46 6.28 9.58 10.41
C GLY A 46 5.52 9.03 11.62
N VAL A 47 5.67 7.73 11.90
CA VAL A 47 5.02 7.04 13.01
C VAL A 47 5.98 6.00 13.59
N GLU A 48 5.91 5.83 14.91
CA GLU A 48 6.64 4.79 15.62
C GLU A 48 6.15 3.39 15.23
N PRO A 49 6.99 2.35 15.37
CA PRO A 49 6.55 0.97 15.16
C PRO A 49 5.42 0.59 16.12
N THR A 50 4.48 -0.21 15.65
CA THR A 50 3.41 -0.79 16.47
C THR A 50 3.98 -1.67 17.57
N GLU A 51 5.03 -2.43 17.23
CA GLU A 51 5.84 -3.19 18.17
C GLU A 51 7.31 -2.93 17.84
N GLY A 52 8.07 -2.43 18.82
CA GLY A 52 9.47 -2.05 18.64
C GLY A 52 10.43 -2.96 19.38
N ARG A 53 11.59 -3.20 18.77
CA ARG A 53 12.76 -3.90 19.32
C ARG A 53 12.44 -5.21 20.03
N VAL A 54 11.72 -6.08 19.37
CA VAL A 54 11.49 -7.45 19.85
C VAL A 54 12.67 -8.32 19.42
N LYS A 55 13.29 -9.03 20.37
CA LYS A 55 14.40 -9.94 20.05
C LYS A 55 13.89 -11.08 19.18
N SER A 56 14.49 -11.23 18.01
CA SER A 56 14.24 -12.30 17.06
C SER A 56 15.38 -13.32 17.09
N GLU A 57 15.29 -14.34 16.28
CA GLU A 57 16.37 -15.33 16.12
C GLU A 57 17.65 -14.67 15.57
N ASN A 58 18.80 -15.35 15.75
CA ASN A 58 20.10 -14.92 15.23
C ASN A 58 20.59 -13.53 15.72
N ASN A 59 20.30 -13.16 16.97
CA ASN A 59 20.68 -11.85 17.56
C ASN A 59 20.17 -10.65 16.78
N ARG A 60 19.04 -10.79 16.08
CA ARG A 60 18.36 -9.71 15.39
C ARG A 60 17.24 -9.13 16.26
N TYR A 61 16.84 -7.91 15.94
CA TYR A 61 15.70 -7.25 16.55
C TYR A 61 14.68 -6.95 15.47
N ALA A 62 13.41 -7.28 15.73
CA ALA A 62 12.30 -7.02 14.83
C ALA A 62 11.54 -5.75 15.24
N TYR A 63 11.13 -4.96 14.27
CA TYR A 63 10.28 -3.79 14.41
C TYR A 63 9.08 -3.94 13.46
N LEU A 64 7.87 -3.90 14.01
CA LEU A 64 6.63 -4.14 13.28
C LEU A 64 5.85 -2.83 13.12
N TRP A 65 5.46 -2.53 11.89
CA TRP A 65 4.41 -1.55 11.56
C TRP A 65 3.20 -2.30 11.02
N ARG A 66 2.06 -2.18 11.70
CA ARG A 66 0.78 -2.76 11.26
C ARG A 66 -0.13 -1.67 10.75
N TYR A 67 -0.57 -1.81 9.51
CA TYR A 67 -1.55 -0.94 8.88
C TYR A 67 -2.84 -1.71 8.64
N THR A 68 -3.97 -1.10 8.99
CA THR A 68 -5.29 -1.67 8.71
C THR A 68 -5.94 -0.90 7.57
N TYR A 69 -6.34 -1.61 6.53
CA TYR A 69 -7.03 -1.07 5.38
C TYR A 69 -8.45 -1.59 5.33
N TYR A 70 -9.36 -0.72 4.91
CA TYR A 70 -10.75 -1.08 4.68
C TYR A 70 -11.09 -0.88 3.22
N SER A 71 -11.76 -1.86 2.62
CA SER A 71 -12.12 -1.87 1.21
C SER A 71 -13.58 -2.25 1.02
N TYR A 72 -14.19 -1.69 -0.03
CA TYR A 72 -15.51 -2.09 -0.47
C TYR A 72 -15.41 -3.35 -1.33
N GLY A 73 -16.20 -4.36 -1.00
CA GLY A 73 -16.23 -5.66 -1.69
C GLY A 73 -17.36 -5.82 -2.69
N GLY A 74 -18.26 -4.83 -2.80
CA GLY A 74 -19.40 -4.89 -3.69
C GLY A 74 -20.73 -5.04 -2.95
N ARG A 75 -21.75 -5.45 -3.68
CA ARG A 75 -23.08 -5.75 -3.15
C ARG A 75 -23.34 -7.25 -3.20
N GLU A 76 -23.94 -7.76 -2.14
CA GLU A 76 -24.37 -9.14 -2.03
C GLU A 76 -25.90 -9.20 -2.03
N TYR A 77 -26.44 -10.13 -2.79
CA TYR A 77 -27.90 -10.35 -2.84
C TYR A 77 -28.35 -11.02 -1.54
N GLU A 78 -29.33 -10.43 -0.87
CA GLU A 78 -29.88 -10.93 0.39
C GLU A 78 -31.20 -11.67 0.24
N GLY A 79 -31.89 -11.46 -0.87
CA GLY A 79 -33.17 -12.08 -1.11
C GLY A 79 -34.12 -11.20 -1.92
N SER A 80 -35.32 -11.68 -2.13
CA SER A 80 -36.41 -10.93 -2.76
C SER A 80 -37.73 -11.10 -2.01
N SER A 81 -38.59 -10.11 -2.12
CA SER A 81 -39.98 -10.24 -1.73
C SER A 81 -40.89 -9.98 -2.93
N GLN A 82 -42.04 -10.64 -2.95
CA GLN A 82 -43.02 -10.45 -3.98
C GLN A 82 -44.33 -9.90 -3.36
N ASN A 83 -44.82 -8.82 -3.93
CA ASN A 83 -46.12 -8.25 -3.56
C ASN A 83 -46.96 -8.06 -4.82
N GLY A 84 -47.85 -9.02 -5.10
CA GLY A 84 -48.59 -9.09 -6.35
C GLY A 84 -47.63 -9.28 -7.54
N PRO A 85 -47.73 -8.43 -8.58
CA PRO A 85 -46.84 -8.50 -9.75
C PRO A 85 -45.44 -7.87 -9.51
N ILE A 86 -45.20 -7.24 -8.34
CA ILE A 86 -43.95 -6.51 -8.04
C ILE A 86 -43.01 -7.44 -7.28
N ILE A 87 -41.80 -7.59 -7.82
CA ILE A 87 -40.68 -8.29 -7.17
C ILE A 87 -39.66 -7.24 -6.73
N THR A 88 -39.32 -7.22 -5.46
CA THR A 88 -38.27 -6.35 -4.89
C THR A 88 -37.08 -7.18 -4.47
N ASN A 89 -35.90 -6.88 -5.04
CA ASN A 89 -34.65 -7.52 -4.69
C ASN A 89 -33.91 -6.69 -3.64
N TYR A 90 -33.39 -7.35 -2.62
CA TYR A 90 -32.63 -6.74 -1.53
C TYR A 90 -31.14 -7.05 -1.70
N TYR A 91 -30.31 -6.03 -1.48
CA TYR A 91 -28.87 -6.12 -1.53
C TYR A 91 -28.24 -5.43 -0.33
N SER A 92 -27.18 -5.99 0.20
CA SER A 92 -26.36 -5.34 1.21
C SER A 92 -24.95 -5.03 0.69
N ASP A 93 -24.38 -3.93 1.18
CA ASP A 93 -23.00 -3.58 0.91
C ASP A 93 -22.07 -4.48 1.73
N VAL A 94 -21.03 -4.98 1.09
CA VAL A 94 -20.01 -5.82 1.72
C VAL A 94 -18.71 -5.03 1.80
N CYS A 95 -18.14 -4.96 3.01
CA CYS A 95 -16.85 -4.34 3.26
C CYS A 95 -15.91 -5.30 3.97
N TYR A 96 -14.63 -5.12 3.69
CA TYR A 96 -13.56 -5.95 4.25
C TYR A 96 -12.50 -5.10 4.92
N GLY A 97 -12.01 -5.58 6.05
CA GLY A 97 -10.77 -5.16 6.67
C GLY A 97 -9.62 -6.10 6.29
N GLN A 98 -8.42 -5.57 6.26
CA GLN A 98 -7.19 -6.33 6.03
C GLN A 98 -6.04 -5.63 6.71
N ASN A 99 -5.20 -6.38 7.44
CA ASN A 99 -3.94 -5.89 7.98
C ASN A 99 -2.81 -6.11 6.99
N GLN A 100 -1.91 -5.14 6.92
CA GLN A 100 -0.62 -5.27 6.28
C GLN A 100 0.46 -5.07 7.33
N ASP A 101 1.24 -6.09 7.56
CA ASP A 101 2.39 -6.07 8.46
C ASP A 101 3.65 -5.81 7.68
N ARG A 102 4.45 -4.85 8.14
CA ARG A 102 5.77 -4.52 7.62
C ARG A 102 6.76 -4.67 8.75
N ILE A 103 7.72 -5.57 8.58
CA ILE A 103 8.70 -5.92 9.59
C ILE A 103 10.09 -5.59 9.05
N PHE A 104 10.88 -4.88 9.85
CA PHE A 104 12.29 -4.67 9.59
C PHE A 104 13.10 -5.37 10.67
N TYR A 105 14.13 -6.08 10.25
CA TYR A 105 15.06 -6.74 11.14
C TYR A 105 16.36 -5.95 11.19
N THR A 106 16.83 -5.66 12.40
CA THR A 106 18.11 -4.95 12.61
C THR A 106 19.11 -5.86 13.28
N ASP A 107 20.37 -5.52 13.15
CA ASP A 107 21.45 -6.01 13.99
C ASP A 107 21.38 -5.37 15.40
N ASP A 108 22.37 -5.65 16.23
CA ASP A 108 22.54 -5.10 17.57
C ASP A 108 22.81 -3.58 17.58
N GLN A 109 23.35 -3.05 16.49
CA GLN A 109 23.62 -1.62 16.29
C GLN A 109 22.41 -0.85 15.74
N GLY A 110 21.30 -1.53 15.44
CA GLY A 110 20.09 -0.91 14.89
C GLY A 110 20.14 -0.66 13.39
N ILE A 111 21.08 -1.30 12.68
CA ILE A 111 21.15 -1.23 11.21
C ILE A 111 20.25 -2.32 10.61
N ILE A 112 19.41 -1.93 9.66
CA ILE A 112 18.47 -2.83 8.98
C ILE A 112 19.25 -3.82 8.12
N VAL A 113 19.09 -5.09 8.41
CA VAL A 113 19.76 -6.20 7.69
C VAL A 113 18.77 -6.96 6.79
N ASP A 114 17.48 -6.90 7.11
CA ASP A 114 16.46 -7.62 6.36
C ASP A 114 15.08 -6.99 6.57
N TYR A 115 14.11 -7.36 5.75
CA TYR A 115 12.72 -6.93 5.88
C TYR A 115 11.76 -8.03 5.40
N TYR A 116 10.53 -7.96 5.91
CA TYR A 116 9.46 -8.84 5.50
C TYR A 116 8.13 -8.07 5.53
N TRP A 117 7.22 -8.42 4.65
CA TRP A 117 5.86 -7.89 4.71
C TRP A 117 4.84 -8.96 4.32
N GLN A 118 3.66 -8.86 4.89
CA GLN A 118 2.55 -9.75 4.59
C GLN A 118 1.21 -9.03 4.75
N ASN A 119 0.22 -9.53 4.04
CA ASN A 119 -1.18 -9.17 4.26
C ASN A 119 -1.87 -10.29 5.02
N SER A 120 -2.72 -9.95 6.00
CA SER A 120 -3.62 -10.91 6.63
C SER A 120 -4.71 -11.37 5.66
N ASN A 121 -5.43 -12.41 6.04
CA ASN A 121 -6.71 -12.69 5.41
C ASN A 121 -7.67 -11.51 5.61
N LYS A 122 -8.56 -11.32 4.65
CA LYS A 122 -9.62 -10.33 4.76
C LYS A 122 -10.69 -10.82 5.72
N TRP A 123 -11.24 -9.91 6.52
CA TRP A 123 -12.40 -10.19 7.37
C TRP A 123 -13.54 -9.23 7.03
N ARG A 124 -14.76 -9.68 7.23
CA ARG A 124 -15.96 -8.86 6.97
C ARG A 124 -16.10 -7.79 8.04
N VAL A 125 -16.43 -6.57 7.64
CA VAL A 125 -16.65 -5.42 8.53
C VAL A 125 -17.93 -4.68 8.14
N ASN A 126 -18.44 -3.88 9.09
CA ASN A 126 -19.59 -3.02 8.79
C ASN A 126 -19.12 -1.81 7.98
N CYS A 127 -19.70 -1.63 6.79
CA CYS A 127 -19.34 -0.53 5.87
C CYS A 127 -19.59 0.87 6.47
N ARG A 128 -20.52 1.01 7.43
CA ARG A 128 -20.88 2.30 8.03
C ARG A 128 -19.94 2.75 9.12
N THR A 129 -19.28 1.82 9.82
CA THR A 129 -18.45 2.11 10.99
C THR A 129 -16.99 2.34 10.65
N HIS A 130 -16.55 2.02 9.41
CA HIS A 130 -15.17 2.10 9.01
C HIS A 130 -14.97 3.10 7.87
N ARG A 131 -13.85 3.83 7.89
CA ARG A 131 -13.43 4.67 6.77
C ARG A 131 -13.02 3.78 5.60
N ILE A 132 -13.96 3.59 4.68
CA ILE A 132 -13.65 2.93 3.41
C ILE A 132 -12.88 3.91 2.52
N GLY A 133 -11.87 3.43 1.80
CA GLY A 133 -10.97 4.26 1.00
C GLY A 133 -11.68 5.22 0.04
N ARG A 134 -11.00 6.27 -0.40
CA ARG A 134 -11.55 7.39 -1.20
C ARG A 134 -12.31 6.99 -2.46
N TYR A 135 -12.07 5.79 -2.99
CA TYR A 135 -12.77 5.26 -4.17
C TYR A 135 -14.24 4.94 -3.90
N PHE A 136 -14.60 4.60 -2.67
CA PHE A 136 -15.97 4.32 -2.29
C PHE A 136 -16.83 5.59 -2.18
N ARG A 137 -16.25 6.73 -1.83
CA ARG A 137 -16.99 7.99 -1.67
C ARG A 137 -17.44 8.63 -2.99
N ARG A 138 -16.91 8.20 -4.14
CA ARG A 138 -17.27 8.73 -5.46
C ARG A 138 -18.36 7.93 -6.18
N SER A 139 -18.75 6.80 -5.65
CA SER A 139 -19.76 5.90 -6.23
C SER A 139 -21.12 5.97 -5.49
N LEU A 140 -21.22 6.83 -4.50
CA LEU A 140 -22.48 7.22 -3.85
C LEU A 140 -22.88 8.60 -4.34
#